data_12106effe20498ab3c6229d3c4536305
#
_entry.id   12106effe20498ab3c6229d3c4536305
#
_cell.length_a   1.000
_cell.length_b   1.000
_cell.length_c   1.000
_cell.angle_alpha   90.00
_cell.angle_beta   90.00
_cell.angle_gamma   90.00
#
_symmetry.space_group_name_H-M   'P 1'
#
loop_
_entity.id
_entity.type
_entity.pdbx_description
1 polymer ?
#
loop_
_entity_poly.entity_id
_entity_poly.type
_entity_poly.pdbx_seq_one_letter_code
_entity_poly.pdbx_strand_id
1 'polypeptide(L)'
;MSIGLFENVGNSLQFAFDNTAKKLLRWIGLSVVFYVPILQFLAIGIFMKVYRGEEPDFSNAGKSFIQGLLLFIAQLVYALIPCLIIILSALFSASESLGAITVVGLIVGIVLAVILGFIMIPMQVNFARKQSFGAAFDFNTIFGMIGKLGLAKFILAWLLYVLVIFAASIVIGLFSAIPVVGAVILMLYGSFCGLFAAKYFHNLFE
;
A
#
# COMPACT_ATOMS: atom_id res chain seq x y z
N MET A 1 -8.18 -13.62 -19.68
CA MET A 1 -7.75 -14.81 -18.88
C MET A 1 -7.20 -14.28 -17.57
N SER A 2 -7.74 -14.62 -16.41
CA SER A 2 -7.20 -14.17 -15.14
C SER A 2 -5.87 -14.89 -14.87
N ILE A 3 -4.78 -14.14 -14.74
CA ILE A 3 -3.45 -14.67 -14.39
C ILE A 3 -3.57 -15.49 -13.10
N GLY A 4 -2.85 -16.61 -13.03
CA GLY A 4 -2.74 -17.42 -11.82
C GLY A 4 -2.09 -16.61 -10.69
N LEU A 5 -2.52 -16.81 -9.42
CA LEU A 5 -2.00 -16.01 -8.31
C LEU A 5 -0.48 -16.11 -8.15
N PHE A 6 0.08 -17.31 -8.29
CA PHE A 6 1.54 -17.53 -8.21
C PHE A 6 2.28 -16.93 -9.41
N GLU A 7 1.71 -17.03 -10.59
CA GLU A 7 2.24 -16.41 -11.80
C GLU A 7 2.27 -14.89 -11.65
N ASN A 8 1.21 -14.30 -11.09
CA ASN A 8 1.17 -12.87 -10.78
C ASN A 8 2.29 -12.46 -9.82
N VAL A 9 2.57 -13.25 -8.78
CA VAL A 9 3.71 -13.00 -7.88
C VAL A 9 5.02 -12.99 -8.67
N GLY A 10 5.28 -14.02 -9.49
CA GLY A 10 6.48 -14.11 -10.30
C GLY A 10 6.68 -12.92 -11.23
N ASN A 11 5.63 -12.58 -12.00
CA ASN A 11 5.65 -11.45 -12.94
C ASN A 11 5.86 -10.10 -12.23
N SER A 12 5.26 -9.93 -11.05
CA SER A 12 5.37 -8.69 -10.28
C SER A 12 6.73 -8.55 -9.59
N LEU A 13 7.32 -9.65 -9.12
CA LEU A 13 8.70 -9.67 -8.61
C LEU A 13 9.70 -9.36 -9.72
N GLN A 14 9.53 -9.98 -10.89
CA GLN A 14 10.39 -9.70 -12.04
C GLN A 14 10.29 -8.25 -12.47
N PHE A 15 9.07 -7.69 -12.55
CA PHE A 15 8.86 -6.27 -12.85
C PHE A 15 9.57 -5.36 -11.84
N ALA A 16 9.42 -5.64 -10.54
CA ALA A 16 10.08 -4.86 -9.50
C ALA A 16 11.61 -4.94 -9.64
N PHE A 17 12.15 -6.14 -9.87
CA PHE A 17 13.59 -6.35 -10.10
C PHE A 17 14.11 -5.61 -11.35
N ASP A 18 13.37 -5.67 -12.46
CA ASP A 18 13.74 -5.01 -13.71
C ASP A 18 13.73 -3.47 -13.60
N ASN A 19 12.90 -2.93 -12.72
CA ASN A 19 12.82 -1.48 -12.50
C ASN A 19 13.63 -0.99 -11.29
N THR A 20 14.30 -1.89 -10.57
CA THR A 20 15.20 -1.60 -9.47
C THR A 20 16.64 -2.03 -9.80
N ALA A 21 16.98 -3.28 -9.60
CA ALA A 21 18.35 -3.77 -9.73
C ALA A 21 18.98 -3.55 -11.13
N LYS A 22 18.17 -3.63 -12.21
CA LYS A 22 18.63 -3.33 -13.57
C LYS A 22 18.69 -1.82 -13.89
N LYS A 23 18.06 -0.97 -13.10
CA LYS A 23 18.01 0.50 -13.26
C LYS A 23 18.48 1.18 -11.96
N LEU A 24 19.69 0.86 -11.49
CA LEU A 24 20.21 1.20 -10.17
C LEU A 24 20.07 2.69 -9.79
N LEU A 25 20.41 3.60 -10.69
CA LEU A 25 20.27 5.04 -10.44
C LEU A 25 18.83 5.46 -10.20
N ARG A 26 17.90 4.89 -10.96
CA ARG A 26 16.46 5.13 -10.76
C ARG A 26 16.00 4.57 -9.41
N TRP A 27 16.47 3.38 -9.06
CA TRP A 27 16.14 2.74 -7.80
C TRP A 27 16.61 3.55 -6.59
N ILE A 28 17.87 3.97 -6.61
CA ILE A 28 18.45 4.83 -5.55
C ILE A 28 17.62 6.15 -5.46
N GLY A 29 17.36 6.80 -6.59
CA GLY A 29 16.58 8.03 -6.64
C GLY A 29 15.17 7.84 -6.05
N LEU A 30 14.47 6.78 -6.45
CA LEU A 30 13.14 6.45 -5.93
C LEU A 30 13.17 6.15 -4.43
N SER A 31 14.21 5.44 -3.97
CA SER A 31 14.38 5.10 -2.56
C SER A 31 14.64 6.35 -1.71
N VAL A 32 15.52 7.25 -2.15
CA VAL A 32 15.76 8.52 -1.46
C VAL A 32 14.47 9.35 -1.37
N VAL A 33 13.77 9.50 -2.49
CA VAL A 33 12.50 10.26 -2.55
C VAL A 33 11.43 9.64 -1.65
N PHE A 34 11.40 8.30 -1.54
CA PHE A 34 10.42 7.59 -0.70
C PHE A 34 10.62 7.85 0.79
N TYR A 35 11.87 7.99 1.27
CA TYR A 35 12.15 8.19 2.69
C TYR A 35 12.28 9.67 3.11
N VAL A 36 12.40 10.60 2.16
CA VAL A 36 12.43 12.02 2.50
C VAL A 36 11.00 12.54 2.72
N PRO A 37 10.67 13.07 3.92
CA PRO A 37 9.38 13.70 4.17
C PRO A 37 9.03 14.70 3.07
N ILE A 38 7.76 14.82 2.72
CA ILE A 38 7.23 15.64 1.61
C ILE A 38 7.54 15.00 0.24
N LEU A 39 8.80 14.62 -0.06
CA LEU A 39 9.14 13.98 -1.34
C LEU A 39 8.53 12.58 -1.48
N GLN A 40 8.21 11.91 -0.39
CA GLN A 40 7.49 10.62 -0.41
C GLN A 40 6.20 10.66 -1.25
N PHE A 41 5.52 11.82 -1.35
CA PHE A 41 4.35 11.97 -2.21
C PHE A 41 4.69 11.80 -3.69
N LEU A 42 5.89 12.19 -4.11
CA LEU A 42 6.38 11.90 -5.46
C LEU A 42 6.57 10.40 -5.67
N ALA A 43 7.15 9.69 -4.71
CA ALA A 43 7.32 8.23 -4.81
C ALA A 43 5.95 7.52 -4.87
N ILE A 44 5.00 7.90 -4.02
CA ILE A 44 3.62 7.39 -4.05
C ILE A 44 3.00 7.64 -5.43
N GLY A 45 3.17 8.83 -6.00
CA GLY A 45 2.68 9.16 -7.34
C GLY A 45 3.36 8.34 -8.46
N ILE A 46 4.63 7.98 -8.31
CA ILE A 46 5.32 7.07 -9.23
C ILE A 46 4.73 5.65 -9.11
N PHE A 47 4.41 5.17 -7.91
CA PHE A 47 3.71 3.90 -7.74
C PHE A 47 2.31 3.93 -8.38
N MET A 48 1.63 5.09 -8.37
CA MET A 48 0.34 5.25 -9.07
C MET A 48 0.47 5.07 -10.58
N LYS A 49 1.61 5.42 -11.20
CA LYS A 49 1.88 5.10 -12.61
C LYS A 49 1.85 3.59 -12.84
N VAL A 50 2.50 2.81 -11.96
CA VAL A 50 2.52 1.35 -12.07
C VAL A 50 1.12 0.75 -11.92
N TYR A 51 0.26 1.30 -11.04
CA TYR A 51 -1.14 0.89 -10.93
C TYR A 51 -1.95 1.14 -12.21
N ARG A 52 -1.50 2.07 -13.09
CA ARG A 52 -2.07 2.31 -14.42
C ARG A 52 -1.42 1.48 -15.54
N GLY A 53 -0.39 0.70 -15.22
CA GLY A 53 0.40 -0.03 -16.22
C GLY A 53 1.49 0.80 -16.90
N GLU A 54 1.79 2.00 -16.37
CA GLU A 54 2.84 2.88 -16.90
C GLU A 54 4.21 2.55 -16.26
N GLU A 55 5.30 3.00 -16.90
CA GLU A 55 6.66 2.88 -16.36
C GLU A 55 6.84 3.75 -15.11
N PRO A 56 7.55 3.23 -14.06
CA PRO A 56 7.84 3.98 -12.85
C PRO A 56 9.02 4.94 -13.06
N ASP A 57 8.80 6.01 -13.81
CA ASP A 57 9.81 7.02 -14.10
C ASP A 57 9.50 8.37 -13.41
N PHE A 58 10.47 9.28 -13.44
CA PHE A 58 10.34 10.63 -12.90
C PHE A 58 9.73 11.63 -13.89
N SER A 59 9.24 11.18 -15.05
CA SER A 59 8.56 12.07 -15.98
C SER A 59 7.29 12.66 -15.32
N ASN A 60 7.00 13.93 -15.62
CA ASN A 60 5.86 14.62 -15.03
C ASN A 60 5.85 14.59 -13.48
N ALA A 61 7.03 14.77 -12.84
CA ALA A 61 7.20 14.69 -11.40
C ALA A 61 6.19 15.56 -10.61
N GLY A 62 5.88 16.76 -11.09
CA GLY A 62 4.88 17.63 -10.46
C GLY A 62 3.48 17.00 -10.41
N LYS A 63 3.03 16.39 -11.52
CA LYS A 63 1.75 15.66 -11.57
C LYS A 63 1.76 14.45 -10.64
N SER A 64 2.85 13.68 -10.65
CA SER A 64 3.03 12.52 -9.77
C SER A 64 3.00 12.95 -8.30
N PHE A 65 3.68 14.03 -7.93
CA PHE A 65 3.66 14.57 -6.58
C PHE A 65 2.24 14.91 -6.11
N ILE A 66 1.47 15.65 -6.93
CA ILE A 66 0.10 16.02 -6.60
C ILE A 66 -0.79 14.77 -6.47
N GLN A 67 -0.65 13.80 -7.37
CA GLN A 67 -1.41 12.54 -7.28
C GLN A 67 -1.07 11.76 -6.01
N GLY A 68 0.19 11.67 -5.64
CA GLY A 68 0.61 11.02 -4.41
C GLY A 68 0.12 11.74 -3.15
N LEU A 69 0.14 13.07 -3.15
CA LEU A 69 -0.42 13.88 -2.06
C LEU A 69 -1.94 13.67 -1.92
N LEU A 70 -2.67 13.69 -3.04
CA LEU A 70 -4.12 13.46 -3.02
C LEU A 70 -4.47 12.06 -2.54
N LEU A 71 -3.71 11.05 -2.96
CA LEU A 71 -3.89 9.68 -2.46
C LEU A 71 -3.62 9.61 -0.97
N PHE A 72 -2.55 10.23 -0.49
CA PHE A 72 -2.24 10.27 0.95
C PHE A 72 -3.37 10.89 1.75
N ILE A 73 -3.94 12.02 1.28
CA ILE A 73 -5.09 12.66 1.92
C ILE A 73 -6.29 11.69 1.93
N ALA A 74 -6.57 11.00 0.83
CA ALA A 74 -7.64 10.01 0.79
C ALA A 74 -7.41 8.88 1.82
N GLN A 75 -6.18 8.37 1.94
CA GLN A 75 -5.82 7.35 2.93
C GLN A 75 -5.99 7.86 4.37
N LEU A 76 -5.65 9.13 4.65
CA LEU A 76 -5.91 9.74 5.96
C LEU A 76 -7.40 9.77 6.30
N VAL A 77 -8.26 10.09 5.33
CA VAL A 77 -9.72 10.07 5.55
C VAL A 77 -10.19 8.66 5.93
N TYR A 78 -9.70 7.62 5.25
CA TYR A 78 -10.02 6.24 5.61
C TYR A 78 -9.50 5.83 6.99
N ALA A 79 -8.30 6.28 7.35
CA ALA A 79 -7.70 5.97 8.65
C ALA A 79 -8.36 6.74 9.80
N LEU A 80 -8.94 7.89 9.54
CA LEU A 80 -9.49 8.79 10.56
C LEU A 80 -10.59 8.10 11.40
N ILE A 81 -11.49 7.36 10.74
CA ILE A 81 -12.64 6.74 11.42
C ILE A 81 -12.19 5.69 12.45
N PRO A 82 -11.42 4.66 12.10
CA PRO A 82 -10.96 3.68 13.09
C PRO A 82 -10.04 4.29 14.14
N CYS A 83 -9.19 5.26 13.76
CA CYS A 83 -8.32 5.95 14.72
C CYS A 83 -9.14 6.73 15.76
N LEU A 84 -10.18 7.45 15.35
CA LEU A 84 -11.05 8.16 16.30
C LEU A 84 -11.75 7.20 17.27
N ILE A 85 -12.26 6.07 16.78
CA ILE A 85 -12.89 5.06 17.64
C ILE A 85 -11.89 4.52 18.66
N ILE A 86 -10.68 4.17 18.23
CA ILE A 86 -9.63 3.65 19.11
C ILE A 86 -9.21 4.70 20.15
N ILE A 87 -8.97 5.94 19.73
CA ILE A 87 -8.56 7.03 20.62
C ILE A 87 -9.65 7.32 21.65
N LEU A 88 -10.90 7.47 21.22
CA LEU A 88 -12.03 7.71 22.12
C LEU A 88 -12.18 6.56 23.13
N SER A 89 -12.08 5.31 22.66
CA SER A 89 -12.13 4.15 23.55
C SER A 89 -11.00 4.15 24.57
N ALA A 90 -9.79 4.53 24.18
CA ALA A 90 -8.65 4.63 25.08
C ALA A 90 -8.81 5.75 26.12
N LEU A 91 -9.44 6.88 25.75
CA LEU A 91 -9.72 7.97 26.70
C LEU A 91 -10.70 7.56 27.81
N PHE A 92 -11.65 6.67 27.51
CA PHE A 92 -12.58 6.14 28.51
C PHE A 92 -11.99 5.05 29.40
N SER A 93 -10.79 4.55 29.10
CA SER A 93 -10.13 3.51 29.89
C SER A 93 -9.74 3.95 31.31
N ALA A 94 -9.65 5.25 31.55
CA ALA A 94 -9.33 5.82 32.87
C ALA A 94 -10.47 5.67 33.88
N SER A 95 -11.67 5.24 33.49
CA SER A 95 -12.83 5.04 34.35
C SER A 95 -13.09 3.55 34.56
N GLU A 96 -13.00 3.05 35.78
CA GLU A 96 -13.28 1.64 36.12
C GLU A 96 -14.68 1.18 35.69
N SER A 97 -15.66 2.09 35.73
CA SER A 97 -17.06 1.80 35.34
C SER A 97 -17.25 1.62 33.82
N LEU A 98 -16.30 2.06 32.99
CA LEU A 98 -16.38 2.04 31.53
C LEU A 98 -15.44 1.02 30.86
N GLY A 99 -14.80 0.15 31.65
CA GLY A 99 -13.84 -0.83 31.13
C GLY A 99 -14.38 -1.72 30.02
N ALA A 100 -15.63 -2.17 30.13
CA ALA A 100 -16.29 -2.98 29.08
C ALA A 100 -16.49 -2.17 27.77
N ILE A 101 -16.88 -0.92 27.87
CA ILE A 101 -17.07 -0.02 26.70
C ILE A 101 -15.73 0.21 25.99
N THR A 102 -14.66 0.40 26.76
CA THR A 102 -13.30 0.54 26.22
C THR A 102 -12.89 -0.68 25.42
N VAL A 103 -13.06 -1.88 25.97
CA VAL A 103 -12.69 -3.13 25.27
C VAL A 103 -13.50 -3.30 24.00
N VAL A 104 -14.82 -3.09 24.05
CA VAL A 104 -15.69 -3.19 22.85
C VAL A 104 -15.28 -2.16 21.78
N GLY A 105 -15.04 -0.92 22.18
CA GLY A 105 -14.62 0.14 21.27
C GLY A 105 -13.26 -0.14 20.62
N LEU A 106 -12.29 -0.67 21.35
CA LEU A 106 -10.99 -1.10 20.79
C LEU A 106 -11.18 -2.22 19.77
N ILE A 107 -11.97 -3.24 20.10
CA ILE A 107 -12.25 -4.35 19.15
C ILE A 107 -12.92 -3.83 17.88
N VAL A 108 -13.97 -3.00 18.01
CA VAL A 108 -14.66 -2.40 16.86
C VAL A 108 -13.70 -1.56 16.02
N GLY A 109 -12.87 -0.72 16.64
CA GLY A 109 -11.88 0.10 15.94
C GLY A 109 -10.86 -0.74 15.17
N ILE A 110 -10.35 -1.81 15.77
CA ILE A 110 -9.40 -2.73 15.12
C ILE A 110 -10.06 -3.47 13.96
N VAL A 111 -11.26 -4.03 14.16
CA VAL A 111 -11.98 -4.73 13.09
C VAL A 111 -12.25 -3.79 11.91
N LEU A 112 -12.69 -2.57 12.20
CA LEU A 112 -12.92 -1.56 11.16
C LEU A 112 -11.63 -1.16 10.44
N ALA A 113 -10.50 -1.01 11.16
CA ALA A 113 -9.21 -0.74 10.55
C ALA A 113 -8.77 -1.85 9.57
N VAL A 114 -9.01 -3.12 9.93
CA VAL A 114 -8.73 -4.27 9.05
C VAL A 114 -9.62 -4.22 7.81
N ILE A 115 -10.92 -4.01 7.96
CA ILE A 115 -11.86 -3.93 6.83
C ILE A 115 -11.47 -2.79 5.88
N LEU A 116 -11.22 -1.60 6.42
CA LEU A 116 -10.82 -0.45 5.62
C LEU A 116 -9.45 -0.67 4.96
N GLY A 117 -8.52 -1.34 5.63
CA GLY A 117 -7.23 -1.76 5.05
C GLY A 117 -7.40 -2.61 3.78
N PHE A 118 -8.34 -3.56 3.78
CA PHE A 118 -8.69 -4.32 2.57
C PHE A 118 -9.28 -3.43 1.47
N ILE A 119 -10.17 -2.50 1.81
CA ILE A 119 -10.82 -1.58 0.87
C ILE A 119 -9.81 -0.59 0.26
N MET A 120 -8.77 -0.21 0.99
CA MET A 120 -7.73 0.72 0.51
C MET A 120 -6.98 0.19 -0.72
N ILE A 121 -6.87 -1.12 -0.91
CA ILE A 121 -6.18 -1.69 -2.08
C ILE A 121 -6.92 -1.38 -3.39
N PRO A 122 -8.19 -1.82 -3.59
CA PRO A 122 -8.93 -1.49 -4.81
C PRO A 122 -9.22 0.02 -4.91
N MET A 123 -9.30 0.75 -3.81
CA MET A 123 -9.38 2.21 -3.79
C MET A 123 -8.16 2.84 -4.47
N GLN A 124 -6.94 2.41 -4.11
CA GLN A 124 -5.71 2.91 -4.72
C GLN A 124 -5.67 2.63 -6.24
N VAL A 125 -6.08 1.44 -6.66
CA VAL A 125 -6.17 1.07 -8.08
C VAL A 125 -7.19 1.94 -8.82
N ASN A 126 -8.39 2.14 -8.24
CA ASN A 126 -9.43 2.98 -8.84
C ASN A 126 -9.01 4.45 -8.93
N PHE A 127 -8.42 4.98 -7.85
CA PHE A 127 -7.86 6.33 -7.82
C PHE A 127 -6.78 6.51 -8.90
N ALA A 128 -5.84 5.56 -8.99
CA ALA A 128 -4.76 5.61 -9.96
C ALA A 128 -5.30 5.64 -11.40
N ARG A 129 -6.27 4.78 -11.71
CA ARG A 129 -6.86 4.67 -13.07
C ARG A 129 -7.67 5.90 -13.46
N LYS A 130 -8.49 6.42 -12.56
CA LYS A 130 -9.36 7.59 -12.83
C LYS A 130 -8.66 8.93 -12.61
N GLN A 131 -7.52 8.95 -11.93
CA GLN A 131 -6.73 10.17 -11.59
C GLN A 131 -7.59 11.29 -10.96
N SER A 132 -8.62 10.93 -10.23
CA SER A 132 -9.58 11.84 -9.60
C SER A 132 -9.71 11.54 -8.12
N PHE A 133 -9.71 12.59 -7.29
CA PHE A 133 -9.86 12.45 -5.84
C PHE A 133 -11.18 11.75 -5.46
N GLY A 134 -12.27 12.06 -6.14
CA GLY A 134 -13.56 11.40 -5.92
C GLY A 134 -13.55 9.90 -6.21
N ALA A 135 -12.63 9.43 -7.07
CA ALA A 135 -12.51 8.00 -7.35
C ALA A 135 -12.07 7.18 -6.12
N ALA A 136 -11.37 7.81 -5.17
CA ALA A 136 -11.02 7.16 -3.90
C ALA A 136 -12.26 6.81 -3.06
N PHE A 137 -13.37 7.51 -3.25
CA PHE A 137 -14.63 7.35 -2.50
C PHE A 137 -15.76 6.78 -3.34
N ASP A 138 -15.47 6.31 -4.55
CA ASP A 138 -16.45 5.63 -5.43
C ASP A 138 -16.61 4.16 -4.98
N PHE A 139 -17.32 3.98 -3.87
CA PHE A 139 -17.53 2.67 -3.27
C PHE A 139 -18.21 1.68 -4.21
N ASN A 140 -19.08 2.15 -5.12
CA ASN A 140 -19.75 1.28 -6.10
C ASN A 140 -18.70 0.64 -7.03
N THR A 141 -17.77 1.42 -7.56
CA THR A 141 -16.68 0.89 -8.38
C THR A 141 -15.73 0.02 -7.56
N ILE A 142 -15.36 0.45 -6.36
CA ILE A 142 -14.43 -0.26 -5.46
C ILE A 142 -14.96 -1.66 -5.11
N PHE A 143 -16.20 -1.75 -4.63
CA PHE A 143 -16.83 -3.04 -4.33
C PHE A 143 -17.13 -3.85 -5.60
N GLY A 144 -17.43 -3.18 -6.71
CA GLY A 144 -17.58 -3.83 -8.01
C GLY A 144 -16.30 -4.51 -8.49
N MET A 145 -15.12 -3.94 -8.22
CA MET A 145 -13.82 -4.56 -8.50
C MET A 145 -13.61 -5.84 -7.68
N ILE A 146 -13.92 -5.80 -6.38
CA ILE A 146 -13.83 -6.97 -5.50
C ILE A 146 -14.85 -8.04 -5.96
N GLY A 147 -16.07 -7.65 -6.28
CA GLY A 147 -17.12 -8.56 -6.74
C GLY A 147 -16.76 -9.28 -8.04
N LYS A 148 -16.19 -8.57 -9.02
CA LYS A 148 -15.73 -9.17 -10.29
C LYS A 148 -14.57 -10.16 -10.09
N LEU A 149 -13.65 -9.86 -9.19
CA LEU A 149 -12.54 -10.74 -8.86
C LEU A 149 -12.99 -11.97 -8.06
N GLY A 150 -14.03 -11.80 -7.24
CA GLY A 150 -14.47 -12.73 -6.23
C GLY A 150 -13.75 -12.52 -4.89
N LEU A 151 -14.52 -12.40 -3.80
CA LEU A 151 -14.00 -12.10 -2.46
C LEU A 151 -12.94 -13.12 -2.00
N ALA A 152 -13.19 -14.42 -2.21
CA ALA A 152 -12.24 -15.47 -1.83
C ALA A 152 -10.90 -15.33 -2.55
N LYS A 153 -10.93 -15.06 -3.87
CA LYS A 153 -9.72 -14.85 -4.67
C LYS A 153 -8.98 -13.59 -4.22
N PHE A 154 -9.71 -12.52 -3.88
CA PHE A 154 -9.13 -11.28 -3.37
C PHE A 154 -8.41 -11.51 -2.03
N ILE A 155 -9.05 -12.21 -1.09
CA ILE A 155 -8.45 -12.54 0.22
C ILE A 155 -7.20 -13.41 0.03
N LEU A 156 -7.27 -14.45 -0.80
CA LEU A 156 -6.13 -15.33 -1.08
C LEU A 156 -4.96 -14.56 -1.73
N ALA A 157 -5.27 -13.66 -2.67
CA ALA A 157 -4.26 -12.80 -3.29
C ALA A 157 -3.60 -11.88 -2.25
N TRP A 158 -4.38 -11.28 -1.36
CA TRP A 158 -3.87 -10.44 -0.30
C TRP A 158 -2.99 -11.22 0.68
N LEU A 159 -3.43 -12.40 1.13
CA LEU A 159 -2.64 -13.27 2.00
C LEU A 159 -1.32 -13.68 1.35
N LEU A 160 -1.35 -14.03 0.07
CA LEU A 160 -0.14 -14.38 -0.68
C LEU A 160 0.82 -13.18 -0.78
N TYR A 161 0.29 -11.98 -1.05
CA TYR A 161 1.07 -10.74 -1.03
C TYR A 161 1.76 -10.52 0.33
N VAL A 162 0.99 -10.61 1.42
CA VAL A 162 1.52 -10.46 2.79
C VAL A 162 2.58 -11.50 3.09
N LEU A 163 2.37 -12.76 2.72
CA LEU A 163 3.33 -13.83 2.91
C LEU A 163 4.66 -13.55 2.19
N VAL A 164 4.59 -13.10 0.94
CA VAL A 164 5.80 -12.76 0.15
C VAL A 164 6.57 -11.61 0.79
N ILE A 165 5.88 -10.53 1.17
CA ILE A 165 6.51 -9.38 1.83
C ILE A 165 7.09 -9.78 3.18
N PHE A 166 6.37 -10.58 3.97
CA PHE A 166 6.83 -11.06 5.27
C PHE A 166 8.08 -11.93 5.15
N ALA A 167 8.09 -12.89 4.22
CA ALA A 167 9.26 -13.73 3.97
C ALA A 167 10.49 -12.90 3.55
N ALA A 168 10.29 -11.93 2.64
CA ALA A 168 11.35 -11.02 2.23
C ALA A 168 11.84 -10.14 3.40
N SER A 169 10.93 -9.67 4.25
CA SER A 169 11.27 -8.85 5.43
C SER A 169 12.11 -9.61 6.46
N ILE A 170 11.89 -10.92 6.63
CA ILE A 170 12.74 -11.75 7.51
C ILE A 170 14.18 -11.76 6.97
N VAL A 171 14.36 -12.02 5.68
CA VAL A 171 15.68 -12.05 5.05
C VAL A 171 16.39 -10.70 5.17
N ILE A 172 15.69 -9.60 4.86
CA ILE A 172 16.21 -8.24 4.95
C ILE A 172 16.53 -7.87 6.41
N GLY A 173 15.71 -8.31 7.36
CA GLY A 173 15.89 -8.09 8.79
C GLY A 173 17.22 -8.65 9.32
N LEU A 174 17.73 -9.75 8.77
CA LEU A 174 19.03 -10.30 9.13
C LEU A 174 20.19 -9.35 8.83
N PHE A 175 20.05 -8.51 7.79
CA PHE A 175 21.07 -7.52 7.42
C PHE A 175 20.91 -6.20 8.18
N SER A 176 19.77 -5.97 8.84
CA SER A 176 19.52 -4.73 9.58
C SER A 176 20.44 -4.53 10.79
N ALA A 177 21.04 -5.61 11.30
CA ALA A 177 22.01 -5.58 12.39
C ALA A 177 23.36 -4.95 12.01
N ILE A 178 23.65 -4.78 10.69
CA ILE A 178 24.89 -4.15 10.20
C ILE A 178 24.64 -2.64 10.08
N PRO A 179 25.29 -1.79 10.91
CA PRO A 179 25.11 -0.34 10.82
C PRO A 179 25.41 0.18 9.41
N VAL A 180 24.73 1.23 8.98
CA VAL A 180 24.83 1.84 7.64
C VAL A 180 24.36 0.92 6.51
N VAL A 181 24.94 -0.29 6.38
CA VAL A 181 24.56 -1.26 5.34
C VAL A 181 23.10 -1.67 5.50
N GLY A 182 22.67 -2.00 6.73
CA GLY A 182 21.30 -2.34 7.03
C GLY A 182 20.33 -1.19 6.72
N ALA A 183 20.68 0.04 7.06
CA ALA A 183 19.87 1.22 6.74
C ALA A 183 19.70 1.41 5.22
N VAL A 184 20.78 1.25 4.43
CA VAL A 184 20.72 1.35 2.97
C VAL A 184 19.86 0.22 2.38
N ILE A 185 20.04 -1.01 2.85
CA ILE A 185 19.24 -2.16 2.39
C ILE A 185 17.75 -1.94 2.69
N LEU A 186 17.39 -1.47 3.90
CA LEU A 186 16.01 -1.17 4.27
C LEU A 186 15.43 -0.05 3.40
N MET A 187 16.23 0.98 3.11
CA MET A 187 15.82 2.07 2.24
C MET A 187 15.49 1.57 0.81
N LEU A 188 16.36 0.73 0.25
CA LEU A 188 16.15 0.15 -1.07
C LEU A 188 14.97 -0.83 -1.08
N TYR A 189 14.80 -1.61 -0.02
CA TYR A 189 13.71 -2.57 0.13
C TYR A 189 12.32 -1.91 0.13
N GLY A 190 12.16 -0.77 0.82
CA GLY A 190 10.87 -0.08 0.86
C GLY A 190 10.34 0.32 -0.51
N SER A 191 11.19 0.88 -1.37
CA SER A 191 10.81 1.26 -2.73
C SER A 191 10.59 0.04 -3.64
N PHE A 192 11.35 -1.05 -3.46
CA PHE A 192 11.12 -2.33 -4.13
C PHE A 192 9.73 -2.88 -3.79
N CYS A 193 9.36 -2.91 -2.50
CA CYS A 193 8.04 -3.36 -2.05
C CYS A 193 6.91 -2.51 -2.65
N GLY A 194 7.11 -1.20 -2.75
CA GLY A 194 6.13 -0.30 -3.38
C GLY A 194 5.89 -0.62 -4.85
N LEU A 195 6.95 -0.87 -5.62
CA LEU A 195 6.85 -1.28 -7.03
C LEU A 195 6.21 -2.67 -7.18
N PHE A 196 6.63 -3.62 -6.35
CA PHE A 196 6.04 -4.96 -6.32
C PHE A 196 4.54 -4.90 -6.03
N ALA A 197 4.14 -4.21 -4.96
CA ALA A 197 2.74 -4.05 -4.58
C ALA A 197 1.92 -3.43 -5.71
N ALA A 198 2.42 -2.32 -6.29
CA ALA A 198 1.72 -1.62 -7.34
C ALA A 198 1.49 -2.51 -8.58
N LYS A 199 2.50 -3.27 -9.01
CA LYS A 199 2.37 -4.19 -10.15
C LYS A 199 1.49 -5.39 -9.81
N TYR A 200 1.63 -5.96 -8.62
CA TYR A 200 0.85 -7.10 -8.18
C TYR A 200 -0.66 -6.81 -8.17
N PHE A 201 -1.06 -5.67 -7.59
CA PHE A 201 -2.46 -5.28 -7.56
C PHE A 201 -2.96 -4.70 -8.89
N HIS A 202 -2.10 -4.09 -9.71
CA HIS A 202 -2.46 -3.75 -11.08
C HIS A 202 -2.92 -5.00 -11.85
N ASN A 203 -2.08 -6.04 -11.88
CA ASN A 203 -2.36 -7.29 -12.57
C ASN A 203 -3.57 -8.05 -11.97
N LEU A 204 -3.80 -7.93 -10.67
CA LEU A 204 -4.90 -8.60 -9.99
C LEU A 204 -6.26 -8.05 -10.42
N PHE A 205 -6.34 -6.75 -10.69
CA PHE A 205 -7.58 -6.06 -11.05
C PHE A 205 -7.68 -5.73 -12.57
N GLU A 206 -6.74 -6.19 -13.38
CA GLU A 206 -6.81 -6.11 -14.85
C GLU A 206 -7.74 -7.18 -15.42
#